data_85436d564b7ae42113c45a6247ea5fdf
#
_entry.id   85436d564b7ae42113c45a6247ea5fdf
#
_cell.length_a   1.000
_cell.length_b   1.000
_cell.length_c   1.000
_cell.angle_alpha   90.00
_cell.angle_beta   90.00
_cell.angle_gamma   90.00
#
_symmetry.space_group_name_H-M   'P 1'
#
loop_
_entity.id
_entity.type
_entity.pdbx_description
1 polymer ?
#
loop_
_entity_poly.entity_id
_entity_poly.type
_entity_poly.pdbx_seq_one_letter_code
_entity_poly.pdbx_strand_id
1 'polypeptide(L)'
;MEKRTIIGIDPGTNLLGFGVIDVVDKKPVFVDMGVLDLRKEKDAYSKLRQIYDTVSEVCKTYHGTEMALESPFYGKNAQVVLKLGRAQGAAMIAAMEHGISVVHEYAPREAKQAITGNGAASKEQVAMMITKTLGIELKAEHLDATDALAIALCHYYSTSSPLAGVKSSSSWENFIKANPDRVK
;
A
#
# COMPACT_ATOMS: atom_id res chain seq x y z
N MET A 1 -23.31 -1.45 8.18
CA MET A 1 -22.14 -0.84 7.50
C MET A 1 -21.38 -1.99 6.85
N GLU A 2 -21.05 -1.87 5.58
CA GLU A 2 -20.22 -2.86 4.90
C GLU A 2 -18.84 -2.86 5.55
N LYS A 3 -18.31 -4.04 5.85
CA LYS A 3 -16.97 -4.20 6.40
C LYS A 3 -15.97 -3.73 5.33
N ARG A 4 -15.07 -2.83 5.67
CA ARG A 4 -14.02 -2.33 4.77
C ARG A 4 -12.67 -2.86 5.25
N THR A 5 -12.08 -3.77 4.49
CA THR A 5 -10.76 -4.36 4.76
C THR A 5 -9.80 -3.97 3.66
N ILE A 6 -8.71 -3.30 4.02
CA ILE A 6 -7.67 -2.83 3.10
C ILE A 6 -6.45 -3.74 3.23
N ILE A 7 -6.00 -4.29 2.11
CA ILE A 7 -4.78 -5.08 2.01
C ILE A 7 -3.70 -4.22 1.35
N GLY A 8 -2.64 -3.92 2.07
CA GLY A 8 -1.44 -3.26 1.54
C GLY A 8 -0.42 -4.30 1.10
N ILE A 9 0.18 -4.11 -0.05
CA ILE A 9 1.24 -4.97 -0.61
C ILE A 9 2.46 -4.13 -0.96
N ASP A 10 3.63 -4.54 -0.48
CA ASP A 10 4.94 -4.07 -0.94
C ASP A 10 5.60 -5.17 -1.78
N PRO A 11 5.51 -5.10 -3.13
CA PRO A 11 5.95 -6.17 -4.01
C PRO A 11 7.45 -6.11 -4.26
N GLY A 12 8.20 -6.92 -3.53
CA GLY A 12 9.64 -7.10 -3.76
C GLY A 12 9.97 -8.36 -4.58
N THR A 13 11.15 -8.40 -5.20
CA THR A 13 11.64 -9.59 -5.94
C THR A 13 12.26 -10.66 -5.04
N ASN A 14 12.62 -10.31 -3.82
CA ASN A 14 13.21 -11.19 -2.82
C ASN A 14 12.35 -11.31 -1.56
N LEU A 15 11.65 -10.27 -1.20
CA LEU A 15 10.69 -10.21 -0.11
C LEU A 15 9.44 -9.54 -0.64
N LEU A 16 8.27 -10.08 -0.31
CA LEU A 16 6.99 -9.41 -0.51
C LEU A 16 6.38 -9.20 0.86
N GLY A 17 6.11 -7.93 1.20
CA GLY A 17 5.38 -7.58 2.40
C GLY A 17 3.87 -7.53 2.15
N PHE A 18 3.07 -7.96 3.13
CA PHE A 18 1.65 -7.65 3.18
C PHE A 18 1.26 -7.08 4.54
N GLY A 19 0.25 -6.21 4.55
CA GLY A 19 -0.33 -5.64 5.74
C GLY A 19 -1.83 -5.49 5.58
N VAL A 20 -2.60 -5.85 6.60
CA VAL A 20 -4.06 -5.86 6.57
C VAL A 20 -4.61 -4.97 7.68
N ILE A 21 -5.50 -4.06 7.32
CA ILE A 21 -6.23 -3.22 8.26
C ILE A 21 -7.73 -3.29 7.96
N ASP A 22 -8.53 -3.30 9.02
CA ASP A 22 -9.96 -3.06 8.94
C ASP A 22 -10.28 -1.58 9.22
N VAL A 23 -11.34 -1.06 8.63
CA VAL A 23 -11.86 0.26 8.96
C VAL A 23 -13.11 0.09 9.83
N VAL A 24 -12.97 0.35 11.13
CA VAL A 24 -14.03 0.23 12.12
C VAL A 24 -14.33 1.62 12.68
N ASP A 25 -15.57 2.05 12.65
CA ASP A 25 -16.00 3.38 13.11
C ASP A 25 -15.14 4.52 12.55
N LYS A 26 -14.82 4.43 11.27
CA LYS A 26 -13.96 5.38 10.57
C LYS A 26 -12.52 5.44 11.10
N LYS A 27 -12.03 4.41 11.78
CA LYS A 27 -10.65 4.32 12.27
C LYS A 27 -9.98 3.07 11.71
N PRO A 28 -8.69 3.14 11.37
CA PRO A 28 -7.94 1.98 10.94
C PRO A 28 -7.62 1.11 12.16
N VAL A 29 -7.87 -0.18 12.05
CA VAL A 29 -7.59 -1.18 13.07
C VAL A 29 -6.66 -2.22 12.44
N PHE A 30 -5.57 -2.53 13.11
CA PHE A 30 -4.65 -3.58 12.69
C PHE A 30 -5.33 -4.95 12.72
N VAL A 31 -5.10 -5.74 11.67
CA VAL A 31 -5.58 -7.11 11.55
C VAL A 31 -4.41 -8.08 11.52
N ASP A 32 -3.53 -7.93 10.52
CA ASP A 32 -2.35 -8.79 10.36
C ASP A 32 -1.28 -8.14 9.47
N MET A 33 -0.08 -8.72 9.47
CA MET A 33 1.00 -8.40 8.57
C MET A 33 1.96 -9.57 8.44
N GLY A 34 2.67 -9.65 7.33
CA GLY A 34 3.68 -10.68 7.14
C GLY A 34 4.56 -10.44 5.93
N VAL A 35 5.52 -11.35 5.76
CA VAL A 35 6.50 -11.30 4.69
C VAL A 35 6.62 -12.67 4.03
N LEU A 36 6.52 -12.70 2.70
CA LEU A 36 6.90 -13.85 1.89
C LEU A 36 8.39 -13.74 1.53
N ASP A 37 9.19 -14.69 1.97
CA ASP A 37 10.63 -14.77 1.66
C ASP A 37 10.89 -15.58 0.38
N LEU A 38 11.25 -14.88 -0.68
CA LEU A 38 11.56 -15.44 -2.01
C LEU A 38 13.06 -15.60 -2.29
N ARG A 39 13.94 -15.34 -1.31
CA ARG A 39 15.41 -15.35 -1.52
C ARG A 39 15.94 -16.73 -1.88
N LYS A 40 15.31 -17.78 -1.38
CA LYS A 40 15.71 -19.18 -1.66
C LYS A 40 15.22 -19.68 -3.01
N GLU A 41 14.17 -19.09 -3.57
CA GLU A 41 13.65 -19.44 -4.89
C GLU A 41 14.52 -18.80 -5.98
N LYS A 42 15.00 -19.60 -6.92
CA LYS A 42 15.86 -19.14 -8.02
C LYS A 42 15.09 -18.92 -9.32
N ASP A 43 14.02 -19.69 -9.51
CA ASP A 43 13.21 -19.57 -10.70
C ASP A 43 12.25 -18.39 -10.63
N ALA A 44 12.31 -17.54 -11.66
CA ALA A 44 11.51 -16.33 -11.71
C ALA A 44 9.99 -16.61 -11.81
N TYR A 45 9.61 -17.66 -12.50
CA TYR A 45 8.19 -18.02 -12.66
C TYR A 45 7.63 -18.65 -11.38
N SER A 46 8.42 -19.47 -10.70
CA SER A 46 8.08 -20.02 -9.38
C SER A 46 7.91 -18.91 -8.33
N LYS A 47 8.72 -17.84 -8.38
CA LYS A 47 8.52 -16.65 -7.54
C LYS A 47 7.17 -15.99 -7.79
N LEU A 48 6.80 -15.79 -9.06
CA LEU A 48 5.51 -15.18 -9.42
C LEU A 48 4.34 -16.04 -8.95
N ARG A 49 4.47 -17.36 -9.05
CA ARG A 49 3.46 -18.30 -8.55
C ARG A 49 3.30 -18.20 -7.04
N GLN A 50 4.40 -18.16 -6.29
CA GLN A 50 4.36 -18.02 -4.83
C GLN A 50 3.75 -16.67 -4.42
N ILE A 51 4.05 -15.58 -5.14
CA ILE A 51 3.42 -14.26 -4.92
C ILE A 51 1.91 -14.36 -5.11
N TYR A 52 1.47 -14.92 -6.24
CA TYR A 52 0.06 -15.10 -6.54
C TYR A 52 -0.65 -15.95 -5.45
N ASP A 53 -0.09 -17.09 -5.10
CA ASP A 53 -0.68 -18.01 -4.12
C ASP A 53 -0.76 -17.36 -2.73
N THR A 54 0.29 -16.63 -2.30
CA THR A 54 0.31 -15.93 -1.01
C THR A 54 -0.72 -14.79 -0.97
N VAL A 55 -0.78 -13.96 -2.01
CA VAL A 55 -1.74 -12.86 -2.06
C VAL A 55 -3.18 -13.37 -2.14
N SER A 56 -3.41 -14.45 -2.91
CA SER A 56 -4.72 -15.13 -2.94
C SER A 56 -5.14 -15.61 -1.57
N GLU A 57 -4.24 -16.24 -0.81
CA GLU A 57 -4.52 -16.70 0.55
C GLU A 57 -4.83 -15.53 1.50
N VAL A 58 -4.06 -14.43 1.43
CA VAL A 58 -4.33 -13.21 2.20
C VAL A 58 -5.70 -12.64 1.85
N CYS A 59 -6.03 -12.49 0.56
CA CYS A 59 -7.34 -11.97 0.13
C CYS A 59 -8.49 -12.84 0.64
N LYS A 60 -8.35 -14.14 0.53
CA LYS A 60 -9.34 -15.12 0.98
C LYS A 60 -9.51 -15.12 2.49
N THR A 61 -8.39 -15.14 3.23
CA THR A 61 -8.41 -15.24 4.71
C THR A 61 -9.03 -14.01 5.36
N TYR A 62 -8.68 -12.81 4.87
CA TYR A 62 -9.12 -11.56 5.49
C TYR A 62 -10.34 -10.93 4.81
N HIS A 63 -10.84 -11.54 3.72
CA HIS A 63 -11.98 -11.00 2.96
C HIS A 63 -11.75 -9.55 2.54
N GLY A 64 -10.59 -9.29 1.93
CA GLY A 64 -10.19 -7.95 1.48
C GLY A 64 -11.22 -7.32 0.55
N THR A 65 -11.51 -6.04 0.74
CA THR A 65 -12.42 -5.27 -0.12
C THR A 65 -11.67 -4.32 -1.05
N GLU A 66 -10.48 -3.89 -0.64
CA GLU A 66 -9.63 -2.95 -1.37
C GLU A 66 -8.17 -3.41 -1.27
N MET A 67 -7.40 -3.16 -2.33
CA MET A 67 -5.96 -3.41 -2.34
C MET A 67 -5.19 -2.13 -2.64
N ALA A 68 -4.12 -1.92 -1.92
CA ALA A 68 -3.15 -0.88 -2.16
C ALA A 68 -1.76 -1.51 -2.42
N LEU A 69 -1.07 -1.06 -3.47
CA LEU A 69 0.26 -1.54 -3.81
C LEU A 69 1.28 -0.39 -3.77
N GLU A 70 2.52 -0.71 -3.43
CA GLU A 70 3.61 0.21 -3.67
C GLU A 70 3.94 0.23 -5.17
N SER A 71 3.96 1.44 -5.75
CA SER A 71 4.38 1.65 -7.15
C SER A 71 5.87 1.37 -7.31
N PRO A 72 6.30 0.71 -8.40
CA PRO A 72 7.72 0.51 -8.64
C PRO A 72 8.41 1.86 -8.80
N PHE A 73 9.51 2.05 -8.07
CA PHE A 73 10.36 3.21 -8.30
C PHE A 73 11.10 3.05 -9.64
N TYR A 74 10.98 4.04 -10.51
CA TYR A 74 11.72 4.11 -11.78
C TYR A 74 13.22 4.33 -11.51
N GLY A 75 13.91 3.24 -11.16
CA GLY A 75 15.36 3.25 -11.01
C GLY A 75 16.07 3.12 -12.35
N LYS A 76 17.39 3.34 -12.34
CA LYS A 76 18.23 3.23 -13.55
C LYS A 76 18.30 1.79 -14.13
N ASN A 77 17.86 0.78 -13.38
CA ASN A 77 17.91 -0.63 -13.80
C ASN A 77 16.53 -1.11 -14.28
N ALA A 78 16.32 -1.05 -15.60
CA ALA A 78 15.09 -1.50 -16.27
C ALA A 78 14.74 -2.97 -15.96
N GLN A 79 15.73 -3.84 -15.77
CA GLN A 79 15.49 -5.25 -15.44
C GLN A 79 14.84 -5.42 -14.05
N VAL A 80 15.21 -4.60 -13.09
CA VAL A 80 14.60 -4.60 -11.75
C VAL A 80 13.16 -4.11 -11.84
N VAL A 81 12.93 -2.99 -12.53
CA VAL A 81 11.59 -2.42 -12.73
C VAL A 81 10.65 -3.43 -13.40
N LEU A 82 11.13 -4.13 -14.43
CA LEU A 82 10.36 -5.17 -15.12
C LEU A 82 9.99 -6.34 -14.19
N LYS A 83 10.92 -6.77 -13.34
CA LYS A 83 10.66 -7.84 -12.36
C LYS A 83 9.64 -7.40 -11.31
N LEU A 84 9.73 -6.17 -10.81
CA LEU A 84 8.76 -5.59 -9.87
C LEU A 84 7.37 -5.49 -10.50
N GLY A 85 7.27 -5.00 -11.74
CA GLY A 85 5.99 -4.92 -12.45
C GLY A 85 5.33 -6.29 -12.67
N ARG A 86 6.12 -7.35 -12.90
CA ARG A 86 5.60 -8.73 -12.96
C ARG A 86 5.07 -9.20 -11.60
N ALA A 87 5.79 -8.91 -10.52
CA ALA A 87 5.37 -9.23 -9.15
C ALA A 87 4.05 -8.51 -8.79
N GLN A 88 3.95 -7.22 -9.13
CA GLN A 88 2.70 -6.46 -8.96
C GLN A 88 1.56 -7.07 -9.77
N GLY A 89 1.78 -7.38 -11.04
CA GLY A 89 0.77 -8.01 -11.89
C GLY A 89 0.23 -9.31 -11.29
N ALA A 90 1.11 -10.16 -10.73
CA ALA A 90 0.71 -11.39 -10.05
C ALA A 90 -0.17 -11.09 -8.81
N ALA A 91 0.19 -10.10 -8.00
CA ALA A 91 -0.59 -9.68 -6.83
C ALA A 91 -1.96 -9.08 -7.23
N MET A 92 -2.00 -8.25 -8.28
CA MET A 92 -3.25 -7.66 -8.78
C MET A 92 -4.23 -8.71 -9.28
N ILE A 93 -3.75 -9.69 -10.06
CA ILE A 93 -4.59 -10.78 -10.58
C ILE A 93 -5.15 -11.61 -9.43
N ALA A 94 -4.32 -11.94 -8.43
CA ALA A 94 -4.76 -12.66 -7.25
C ALA A 94 -5.89 -11.90 -6.51
N ALA A 95 -5.77 -10.59 -6.34
CA ALA A 95 -6.80 -9.76 -5.72
C ALA A 95 -8.11 -9.75 -6.52
N MET A 96 -8.02 -9.58 -7.84
CA MET A 96 -9.19 -9.54 -8.73
C MET A 96 -9.97 -10.85 -8.73
N GLU A 97 -9.30 -12.00 -8.67
CA GLU A 97 -9.95 -13.32 -8.56
C GLU A 97 -10.74 -13.49 -7.25
N HIS A 98 -10.36 -12.78 -6.18
CA HIS A 98 -11.09 -12.76 -4.91
C HIS A 98 -12.09 -11.61 -4.80
N GLY A 99 -12.47 -10.98 -5.93
CA GLY A 99 -13.50 -9.97 -6.01
C GLY A 99 -13.05 -8.56 -5.60
N ILE A 100 -11.75 -8.34 -5.36
CA ILE A 100 -11.22 -7.00 -5.10
C ILE A 100 -11.10 -6.26 -6.43
N SER A 101 -12.06 -5.37 -6.71
CA SER A 101 -12.08 -4.55 -7.94
C SER A 101 -11.38 -3.20 -7.76
N VAL A 102 -11.14 -2.79 -6.51
CA VAL A 102 -10.51 -1.50 -6.19
C VAL A 102 -9.03 -1.76 -5.85
N VAL A 103 -8.17 -1.45 -6.81
CA VAL A 103 -6.71 -1.55 -6.65
C VAL A 103 -6.09 -0.17 -6.89
N HIS A 104 -5.32 0.31 -5.92
CA HIS A 104 -4.62 1.59 -6.01
C HIS A 104 -3.12 1.43 -5.83
N GLU A 105 -2.36 2.24 -6.56
CA GLU A 105 -0.91 2.28 -6.44
C GLU A 105 -0.46 3.58 -5.79
N TYR A 106 0.52 3.50 -4.89
CA TYR A 106 1.09 4.63 -4.18
C TYR A 106 2.60 4.65 -4.30
N ALA A 107 3.16 5.81 -4.61
CA ALA A 107 4.61 5.97 -4.59
C ALA A 107 5.13 5.89 -3.13
N PRO A 108 6.37 5.36 -2.91
CA PRO A 108 6.97 5.30 -1.56
C PRO A 108 6.96 6.64 -0.83
N ARG A 109 7.17 7.73 -1.56
CA ARG A 109 7.14 9.09 -1.01
C ARG A 109 5.75 9.50 -0.55
N GLU A 110 4.70 9.09 -1.26
CA GLU A 110 3.31 9.38 -0.90
C GLU A 110 2.92 8.64 0.38
N ALA A 111 3.29 7.35 0.49
CA ALA A 111 3.07 6.58 1.71
C ALA A 111 3.75 7.24 2.92
N LYS A 112 5.03 7.60 2.80
CA LYS A 112 5.76 8.30 3.85
C LYS A 112 5.11 9.63 4.24
N GLN A 113 4.70 10.42 3.25
CA GLN A 113 4.03 11.70 3.45
C GLN A 113 2.69 11.52 4.18
N ALA A 114 1.90 10.52 3.80
CA ALA A 114 0.61 10.24 4.41
C ALA A 114 0.73 9.83 5.89
N ILE A 115 1.77 9.05 6.23
CA ILE A 115 1.98 8.53 7.58
C ILE A 115 2.64 9.54 8.51
N THR A 116 3.69 10.23 8.04
CA THR A 116 4.56 11.05 8.89
C THR A 116 4.44 12.56 8.65
N GLY A 117 3.72 12.97 7.60
CA GLY A 117 3.73 14.36 7.14
C GLY A 117 5.01 14.74 6.36
N ASN A 118 5.97 13.82 6.19
CA ASN A 118 7.25 14.05 5.52
C ASN A 118 7.58 12.92 4.54
N GLY A 119 7.54 13.19 3.23
CA GLY A 119 7.86 12.21 2.20
C GLY A 119 9.34 11.75 2.16
N ALA A 120 10.23 12.39 2.92
CA ALA A 120 11.62 12.00 3.10
C ALA A 120 11.89 11.28 4.44
N ALA A 121 10.85 10.88 5.18
CA ALA A 121 10.99 10.20 6.46
C ALA A 121 11.79 8.90 6.34
N SER A 122 12.54 8.57 7.40
CA SER A 122 13.25 7.29 7.48
C SER A 122 12.28 6.12 7.72
N LYS A 123 12.73 4.88 7.48
CA LYS A 123 11.92 3.68 7.76
C LYS A 123 11.54 3.59 9.24
N GLU A 124 12.45 3.94 10.13
CA GLU A 124 12.23 3.93 11.58
C GLU A 124 11.14 4.95 12.00
N GLN A 125 11.15 6.14 11.39
CA GLN A 125 10.12 7.15 11.62
C GLN A 125 8.74 6.67 11.15
N VAL A 126 8.68 6.03 9.98
CA VAL A 126 7.44 5.45 9.46
C VAL A 126 6.94 4.33 10.38
N ALA A 127 7.82 3.39 10.77
CA ALA A 127 7.49 2.30 11.67
C ALA A 127 6.97 2.81 13.02
N MET A 128 7.62 3.81 13.62
CA MET A 128 7.17 4.45 14.87
C MET A 128 5.78 5.07 14.74
N MET A 129 5.48 5.72 13.62
CA MET A 129 4.16 6.31 13.40
C MET A 129 3.08 5.25 13.19
N ILE A 130 3.40 4.15 12.50
CA ILE A 130 2.49 3.01 12.30
C ILE A 130 2.14 2.37 13.64
N THR A 131 3.16 2.06 14.48
CA THR A 131 2.94 1.49 15.81
C THR A 131 2.03 2.37 16.66
N LYS A 132 2.27 3.67 16.64
CA LYS A 132 1.47 4.63 17.39
C LYS A 132 0.03 4.76 16.85
N THR A 133 -0.14 4.73 15.53
CA THR A 133 -1.46 4.87 14.89
C THR A 133 -2.32 3.63 15.10
N LEU A 134 -1.74 2.44 14.96
CA LEU A 134 -2.45 1.17 15.06
C LEU A 134 -2.43 0.57 16.48
N GLY A 135 -1.67 1.15 17.41
CA GLY A 135 -1.55 0.65 18.78
C GLY A 135 -0.88 -0.72 18.88
N ILE A 136 0.08 -1.02 17.97
CA ILE A 136 0.77 -2.31 17.91
C ILE A 136 2.23 -2.19 18.34
N GLU A 137 2.81 -3.30 18.80
CA GLU A 137 4.24 -3.42 19.02
C GLU A 137 4.89 -4.14 17.83
N LEU A 138 5.91 -3.53 17.23
CA LEU A 138 6.65 -4.11 16.12
C LEU A 138 7.91 -4.80 16.65
N LYS A 139 8.06 -6.09 16.31
CA LYS A 139 9.32 -6.78 16.48
C LYS A 139 10.24 -6.49 15.30
N ALA A 140 11.57 -6.61 15.52
CA ALA A 140 12.56 -6.35 14.46
C ALA A 140 12.35 -7.21 13.20
N GLU A 141 11.83 -8.42 13.36
CA GLU A 141 11.51 -9.34 12.25
C GLU A 141 10.37 -8.87 11.34
N HIS A 142 9.58 -7.89 11.78
CA HIS A 142 8.41 -7.38 11.06
C HIS A 142 8.69 -6.08 10.29
N LEU A 143 9.91 -5.56 10.30
CA LEU A 143 10.24 -4.27 9.67
C LEU A 143 9.93 -4.24 8.17
N ASP A 144 10.14 -5.35 7.44
CA ASP A 144 9.82 -5.42 6.02
C ASP A 144 8.29 -5.48 5.75
N ALA A 145 7.49 -5.93 6.72
CA ALA A 145 6.03 -5.89 6.63
C ALA A 145 5.44 -4.50 6.93
N THR A 146 6.20 -3.62 7.60
CA THR A 146 5.70 -2.26 7.91
C THR A 146 5.54 -1.39 6.68
N ASP A 147 6.33 -1.61 5.64
CA ASP A 147 6.19 -0.89 4.38
C ASP A 147 4.81 -1.19 3.75
N ALA A 148 4.35 -2.44 3.80
CA ALA A 148 3.01 -2.83 3.35
C ALA A 148 1.88 -2.23 4.22
N LEU A 149 2.04 -2.18 5.55
CA LEU A 149 1.09 -1.46 6.42
C LEU A 149 1.07 0.03 6.14
N ALA A 150 2.22 0.64 5.79
CA ALA A 150 2.28 2.05 5.38
C ALA A 150 1.44 2.29 4.13
N ILE A 151 1.50 1.38 3.15
CA ILE A 151 0.70 1.45 1.92
C ILE A 151 -0.81 1.32 2.24
N ALA A 152 -1.21 0.36 3.10
CA ALA A 152 -2.60 0.22 3.53
C ALA A 152 -3.13 1.47 4.24
N LEU A 153 -2.36 2.05 5.16
CA LEU A 153 -2.71 3.29 5.85
C LEU A 153 -2.73 4.50 4.91
N CYS A 154 -1.80 4.58 3.94
CA CYS A 154 -1.81 5.62 2.92
C CYS A 154 -3.13 5.59 2.14
N HIS A 155 -3.57 4.41 1.72
CA HIS A 155 -4.85 4.21 1.05
C HIS A 155 -6.04 4.61 1.94
N TYR A 156 -6.02 4.19 3.20
CA TYR A 156 -7.04 4.59 4.16
C TYR A 156 -7.15 6.11 4.28
N TYR A 157 -6.05 6.83 4.45
CA TYR A 157 -6.07 8.30 4.58
C TYR A 157 -6.51 8.97 3.29
N SER A 158 -6.06 8.49 2.13
CA SER A 158 -6.42 9.05 0.82
C SER A 158 -7.91 8.92 0.50
N THR A 159 -8.55 7.84 0.96
CA THR A 159 -9.96 7.54 0.67
C THR A 159 -10.92 7.94 1.79
N SER A 160 -10.44 8.14 3.02
CA SER A 160 -11.26 8.52 4.18
C SER A 160 -11.25 10.03 4.45
N SER A 161 -10.41 10.82 3.75
CA SER A 161 -10.40 12.27 3.87
C SER A 161 -11.71 12.87 3.36
N PRO A 162 -12.28 13.90 4.02
CA PRO A 162 -13.41 14.67 3.49
C PRO A 162 -13.11 15.31 2.12
N LEU A 163 -11.84 15.43 1.76
CA LEU A 163 -11.35 15.90 0.46
C LEU A 163 -11.03 14.74 -0.50
N ALA A 164 -11.33 13.51 -0.13
CA ALA A 164 -11.16 12.34 -1.00
C ALA A 164 -12.01 12.54 -2.27
N GLY A 165 -11.36 12.49 -3.44
CA GLY A 165 -12.00 12.75 -4.73
C GLY A 165 -11.94 14.20 -5.21
N VAL A 166 -11.52 15.15 -4.40
CA VAL A 166 -11.13 16.48 -4.88
C VAL A 166 -9.75 16.33 -5.55
N LYS A 167 -9.75 16.26 -6.88
CA LYS A 167 -8.49 16.37 -7.64
C LYS A 167 -7.81 17.65 -7.19
N SER A 168 -6.64 17.54 -6.54
CA SER A 168 -5.85 18.73 -6.26
C SER A 168 -5.60 19.39 -7.61
N SER A 169 -6.12 20.60 -7.78
CA SER A 169 -5.79 21.40 -8.95
C SER A 169 -4.28 21.59 -8.91
N SER A 170 -3.56 20.94 -9.80
CA SER A 170 -2.09 20.85 -9.80
C SER A 170 -1.41 22.21 -10.06
N SER A 171 -2.16 23.29 -10.12
CA SER A 171 -1.69 24.66 -10.35
C SER A 171 -2.58 25.64 -9.60
N TRP A 172 -1.94 26.60 -8.94
CA TRP A 172 -2.59 27.77 -8.35
C TRP A 172 -3.48 28.51 -9.34
N GLU A 173 -3.13 28.53 -10.62
CA GLU A 173 -3.94 29.11 -11.71
C GLU A 173 -5.29 28.39 -11.88
N ASN A 174 -5.32 27.06 -11.78
CA ASN A 174 -6.57 26.30 -11.85
C ASN A 174 -7.44 26.52 -10.62
N PHE A 175 -6.83 26.70 -9.44
CA PHE A 175 -7.55 27.07 -8.22
C PHE A 175 -8.19 28.46 -8.37
N ILE A 176 -7.46 29.46 -8.87
CA ILE A 176 -7.97 30.82 -9.12
C ILE A 176 -9.13 30.79 -10.12
N LYS A 177 -8.98 30.07 -11.24
CA LYS A 177 -10.05 29.93 -12.27
C LYS A 177 -11.32 29.28 -11.71
N ALA A 178 -11.16 28.31 -10.80
CA ALA A 178 -12.29 27.62 -10.18
C ALA A 178 -12.95 28.41 -9.02
N ASN A 179 -12.27 29.43 -8.50
CA ASN A 179 -12.73 30.23 -7.36
C ASN A 179 -12.53 31.75 -7.59
N PRO A 180 -13.14 32.35 -8.62
CA PRO A 180 -12.89 33.76 -8.99
C PRO A 180 -13.27 34.74 -7.88
N ASP A 181 -14.27 34.39 -7.06
CA ASP A 181 -14.76 35.25 -5.97
C ASP A 181 -13.87 35.26 -4.72
N ARG A 182 -12.89 34.36 -4.65
CA ARG A 182 -11.95 34.25 -3.51
C ARG A 182 -10.63 34.99 -3.71
N VAL A 183 -10.40 35.51 -4.92
CA VAL A 183 -9.17 36.22 -5.28
C VAL A 183 -9.55 37.66 -5.61
N LYS A 184 -9.30 38.54 -4.68
CA LYS A 184 -9.40 40.01 -4.87
C LYS A 184 -8.02 40.59 -5.09
#